data_5eb0f1c6377f47faf1fe03f2b7d8becb
#
_entry.id   5eb0f1c6377f47faf1fe03f2b7d8becb
#
_cell.length_a   1.000
_cell.length_b   1.000
_cell.length_c   1.000
_cell.angle_alpha   90.00
_cell.angle_beta   90.00
_cell.angle_gamma   90.00
#
_symmetry.space_group_name_H-M   'P 1'
#
loop_
_entity.id
_entity.type
_entity.pdbx_description
1 polymer ?
#
loop_
_entity_poly.entity_id
_entity_poly.type
_entity_poly.pdbx_seq_one_letter_code
_entity_poly.pdbx_strand_id
1 'polypeptide(L)'
;MDWTLDNAIREAAARVRVETERKLQRLREAHRIIGDLLVRLVHQGAFEASSPTQGQSQRMSLTAGLIQSVSVSNDLIVSGFYWSAAAVLRQQMEAVARVVEIRTGKYKGGTETPHVALLPYGLAQNYGRLSELAHTSHGDLLSDFVQSSAGEEVATSAPYYRDPWAKELLCVHLAHCVALAHEIDLLHRELYVGRNLIKVDEELYPIVRVLVDEKFWEYFPECKQE
;
A
#
# COMPACT_ATOMS: atom_id res chain seq x y z
N MET A 1 15.82 2.90 -35.18
CA MET A 1 15.26 2.67 -33.83
C MET A 1 14.47 1.40 -33.89
N ASP A 2 14.94 0.34 -33.23
CA ASP A 2 14.16 -0.90 -33.15
C ASP A 2 13.01 -0.70 -32.15
N TRP A 3 11.82 -0.53 -32.69
CA TRP A 3 10.58 -0.44 -31.92
C TRP A 3 10.24 -1.84 -31.39
N THR A 4 10.55 -2.09 -30.13
CA THR A 4 10.08 -3.27 -29.41
C THR A 4 8.91 -2.90 -28.50
N LEU A 5 8.03 -3.84 -28.21
CA LEU A 5 6.93 -3.66 -27.25
C LEU A 5 7.45 -3.13 -25.90
N ASP A 6 8.56 -3.67 -25.44
CA ASP A 6 9.24 -3.27 -24.21
C ASP A 6 9.60 -1.77 -24.18
N ASN A 7 10.18 -1.27 -25.30
CA ASN A 7 10.56 0.14 -25.39
C ASN A 7 9.34 1.05 -25.38
N ALA A 8 8.29 0.68 -26.13
CA ALA A 8 7.05 1.43 -26.17
C ALA A 8 6.37 1.51 -24.79
N ILE A 9 6.33 0.40 -24.05
CA ILE A 9 5.78 0.34 -22.68
C ILE A 9 6.62 1.19 -21.72
N ARG A 10 7.96 1.09 -21.77
CA ARG A 10 8.84 1.89 -20.90
C ARG A 10 8.71 3.40 -21.15
N GLU A 11 8.64 3.82 -22.41
CA GLU A 11 8.45 5.23 -22.75
C GLU A 11 7.09 5.74 -22.27
N ALA A 12 6.02 4.96 -22.45
CA ALA A 12 4.71 5.29 -21.95
C ALA A 12 4.69 5.41 -20.42
N ALA A 13 5.26 4.43 -19.71
CA ALA A 13 5.39 4.44 -18.26
C ALA A 13 6.20 5.64 -17.73
N ALA A 14 7.27 6.04 -18.44
CA ALA A 14 8.04 7.22 -18.07
C ALA A 14 7.21 8.51 -18.18
N ARG A 15 6.38 8.66 -19.23
CA ARG A 15 5.44 9.79 -19.34
C ARG A 15 4.42 9.81 -18.21
N VAL A 16 3.86 8.64 -17.85
CA VAL A 16 2.92 8.54 -16.72
C VAL A 16 3.57 8.94 -15.41
N ARG A 17 4.82 8.54 -15.16
CA ARG A 17 5.58 8.96 -13.96
C ARG A 17 5.69 10.48 -13.85
N VAL A 18 6.04 11.16 -14.93
CA VAL A 18 6.15 12.63 -14.96
C VAL A 18 4.80 13.28 -14.63
N GLU A 19 3.69 12.78 -15.22
CA GLU A 19 2.35 13.29 -14.94
C GLU A 19 1.94 13.04 -13.50
N THR A 20 2.20 11.85 -12.95
CA THR A 20 1.90 11.49 -11.56
C THR A 20 2.66 12.39 -10.58
N GLU A 21 3.97 12.60 -10.79
CA GLU A 21 4.77 13.49 -9.94
C GLU A 21 4.24 14.93 -9.99
N ARG A 22 3.84 15.41 -11.17
CA ARG A 22 3.34 16.78 -11.35
C ARG A 22 1.96 16.99 -10.72
N LYS A 23 1.03 16.03 -10.91
CA LYS A 23 -0.38 16.19 -10.51
C LYS A 23 -0.65 15.75 -9.07
N LEU A 24 0.10 14.78 -8.55
CA LEU A 24 -0.12 14.19 -7.23
C LEU A 24 1.05 14.46 -6.27
N GLN A 25 1.67 15.64 -6.38
CA GLN A 25 2.87 16.02 -5.64
C GLN A 25 2.74 15.80 -4.12
N ARG A 26 1.59 16.13 -3.52
CA ARG A 26 1.35 15.97 -2.07
C ARG A 26 1.35 14.50 -1.66
N LEU A 27 0.71 13.62 -2.44
CA LEU A 27 0.69 12.18 -2.18
C LEU A 27 2.09 11.58 -2.39
N ARG A 28 2.83 12.07 -3.39
CA ARG A 28 4.21 11.66 -3.65
C ARG A 28 5.16 12.05 -2.51
N GLU A 29 4.97 13.24 -1.95
CA GLU A 29 5.74 13.67 -0.77
C GLU A 29 5.39 12.83 0.47
N ALA A 30 4.10 12.57 0.72
CA ALA A 30 3.68 11.67 1.78
C ALA A 30 4.29 10.26 1.63
N HIS A 31 4.39 9.76 0.39
CA HIS A 31 5.06 8.49 0.11
C HIS A 31 6.57 8.52 0.47
N ARG A 32 7.29 9.63 0.20
CA ARG A 32 8.70 9.75 0.61
C ARG A 32 8.82 9.74 2.13
N ILE A 33 7.98 10.49 2.83
CA ILE A 33 8.00 10.55 4.31
C ILE A 33 7.75 9.16 4.92
N ILE A 34 6.72 8.42 4.46
CA ILE A 34 6.45 7.08 4.99
C ILE A 34 7.54 6.09 4.61
N GLY A 35 8.14 6.22 3.43
CA GLY A 35 9.28 5.41 3.01
C GLY A 35 10.47 5.57 3.94
N ASP A 36 10.82 6.81 4.28
CA ASP A 36 11.91 7.11 5.23
C ASP A 36 11.60 6.56 6.62
N LEU A 37 10.35 6.65 7.08
CA LEU A 37 9.93 6.04 8.35
C LEU A 37 10.10 4.52 8.33
N LEU A 38 9.64 3.84 7.27
CA LEU A 38 9.79 2.39 7.14
C LEU A 38 11.25 1.95 7.14
N VAL A 39 12.14 2.69 6.47
CA VAL A 39 13.60 2.44 6.51
C VAL A 39 14.13 2.57 7.94
N ARG A 40 13.77 3.63 8.67
CA ARG A 40 14.20 3.81 10.07
C ARG A 40 13.67 2.71 10.98
N LEU A 41 12.44 2.24 10.79
CA LEU A 41 11.88 1.11 11.51
C LEU A 41 12.65 -0.19 11.23
N VAL A 42 13.02 -0.45 9.96
CA VAL A 42 13.87 -1.60 9.62
C VAL A 42 15.21 -1.54 10.34
N HIS A 43 15.87 -0.38 10.35
CA HIS A 43 17.14 -0.20 11.07
C HIS A 43 16.98 -0.36 12.59
N GLN A 44 15.89 0.09 13.16
CA GLN A 44 15.56 -0.12 14.57
C GLN A 44 15.41 -1.62 14.89
N GLY A 45 14.88 -2.41 13.94
CA GLY A 45 14.76 -3.86 14.05
C GLY A 45 16.10 -4.63 14.06
N ALA A 46 17.23 -3.96 13.81
CA ALA A 46 18.56 -4.57 13.92
C ALA A 46 19.08 -4.72 15.37
N PHE A 47 18.34 -4.23 16.37
CA PHE A 47 18.68 -4.47 17.77
C PHE A 47 18.54 -5.95 18.15
N GLU A 48 19.39 -6.42 19.08
CA GLU A 48 19.22 -7.76 19.63
C GLU A 48 17.85 -7.86 20.33
N ALA A 49 16.98 -8.69 19.76
CA ALA A 49 15.69 -9.02 20.35
C ALA A 49 15.85 -10.12 21.42
N SER A 50 15.00 -10.11 22.43
CA SER A 50 14.73 -11.30 23.22
C SER A 50 14.27 -12.42 22.27
N SER A 51 14.48 -13.69 22.64
CA SER A 51 14.05 -14.83 21.79
C SER A 51 12.57 -14.68 21.40
N PRO A 52 12.27 -14.47 20.12
CA PRO A 52 10.89 -14.21 19.69
C PRO A 52 10.05 -15.46 19.82
N THR A 53 8.79 -15.30 20.18
CA THR A 53 7.77 -16.37 20.11
C THR A 53 7.53 -16.75 18.65
N GLN A 54 6.90 -17.89 18.41
CA GLN A 54 6.51 -18.34 17.06
C GLN A 54 5.64 -17.27 16.34
N GLY A 55 4.66 -16.69 17.04
CA GLY A 55 3.80 -15.65 16.46
C GLY A 55 4.56 -14.38 16.09
N GLN A 56 5.51 -13.95 16.93
CA GLN A 56 6.39 -12.81 16.62
C GLN A 56 7.29 -13.10 15.42
N SER A 57 7.88 -14.29 15.34
CA SER A 57 8.69 -14.70 14.18
C SER A 57 7.89 -14.72 12.88
N GLN A 58 6.64 -15.20 12.93
CA GLN A 58 5.74 -15.18 11.76
C GLN A 58 5.40 -13.73 11.34
N ARG A 59 5.11 -12.85 12.30
CA ARG A 59 4.86 -11.42 12.03
C ARG A 59 6.09 -10.74 11.44
N MET A 60 7.28 -11.01 11.97
CA MET A 60 8.55 -10.51 11.39
C MET A 60 8.72 -10.92 9.94
N SER A 61 8.47 -12.18 9.60
CA SER A 61 8.59 -12.67 8.22
C SER A 61 7.58 -11.99 7.28
N LEU A 62 6.32 -11.86 7.72
CA LEU A 62 5.28 -11.20 6.93
C LEU A 62 5.58 -9.72 6.72
N THR A 63 5.97 -9.00 7.77
CA THR A 63 6.31 -7.56 7.66
C THR A 63 7.54 -7.33 6.79
N ALA A 64 8.55 -8.20 6.85
CA ALA A 64 9.71 -8.12 5.95
C ALA A 64 9.30 -8.29 4.47
N GLY A 65 8.44 -9.26 4.15
CA GLY A 65 7.90 -9.44 2.80
C GLY A 65 7.06 -8.25 2.33
N LEU A 66 6.25 -7.68 3.25
CA LEU A 66 5.46 -6.48 2.97
C LEU A 66 6.34 -5.27 2.66
N ILE A 67 7.38 -5.01 3.43
CA ILE A 67 8.34 -3.92 3.18
C ILE A 67 8.97 -4.04 1.78
N GLN A 68 9.38 -5.26 1.39
CA GLN A 68 9.94 -5.50 0.06
C GLN A 68 8.94 -5.20 -1.06
N SER A 69 7.64 -5.39 -0.81
CA SER A 69 6.58 -5.17 -1.81
C SER A 69 6.10 -3.71 -1.91
N VAL A 70 6.43 -2.85 -0.94
CA VAL A 70 6.02 -1.42 -0.93
C VAL A 70 6.50 -0.68 -2.17
N SER A 71 7.77 -0.85 -2.56
CA SER A 71 8.31 -0.21 -3.76
C SER A 71 7.65 -0.73 -5.04
N VAL A 72 7.30 -2.02 -5.09
CA VAL A 72 6.68 -2.65 -6.26
C VAL A 72 5.30 -2.05 -6.51
N SER A 73 4.43 -1.96 -5.49
CA SER A 73 3.09 -1.36 -5.65
C SER A 73 3.17 0.11 -6.03
N ASN A 74 4.06 0.88 -5.39
CA ASN A 74 4.30 2.27 -5.77
C ASN A 74 4.73 2.42 -7.24
N ASP A 75 5.71 1.63 -7.68
CA ASP A 75 6.24 1.69 -9.04
C ASP A 75 5.18 1.35 -10.09
N LEU A 76 4.32 0.38 -9.82
CA LEU A 76 3.19 0.05 -10.67
C LEU A 76 2.20 1.21 -10.79
N ILE A 77 1.83 1.85 -9.67
CA ILE A 77 0.88 2.97 -9.65
C ILE A 77 1.44 4.15 -10.44
N VAL A 78 2.66 4.60 -10.11
CA VAL A 78 3.25 5.79 -10.74
C VAL A 78 3.59 5.58 -12.21
N SER A 79 3.66 4.33 -12.66
CA SER A 79 3.91 3.96 -14.05
C SER A 79 2.63 3.70 -14.86
N GLY A 80 1.44 3.78 -14.23
CA GLY A 80 0.15 3.59 -14.91
C GLY A 80 -0.28 2.14 -15.07
N PHE A 81 0.36 1.19 -14.37
CA PHE A 81 -0.05 -0.23 -14.35
C PHE A 81 -1.10 -0.47 -13.26
N TYR A 82 -2.23 0.26 -13.31
CA TYR A 82 -3.20 0.32 -12.23
C TYR A 82 -3.84 -1.03 -11.90
N TRP A 83 -4.13 -1.86 -12.91
CA TRP A 83 -4.64 -3.20 -12.68
C TRP A 83 -3.66 -4.08 -11.89
N SER A 84 -2.39 -4.13 -12.33
CA SER A 84 -1.36 -4.89 -11.62
C SER A 84 -1.13 -4.32 -10.20
N ALA A 85 -1.19 -2.99 -10.06
CA ALA A 85 -1.09 -2.33 -8.76
C ALA A 85 -2.23 -2.75 -7.81
N ALA A 86 -3.47 -2.81 -8.30
CA ALA A 86 -4.63 -3.25 -7.52
C ALA A 86 -4.47 -4.70 -7.01
N ALA A 87 -3.97 -5.60 -7.85
CA ALA A 87 -3.69 -6.98 -7.47
C ALA A 87 -2.62 -7.08 -6.38
N VAL A 88 -1.53 -6.33 -6.50
CA VAL A 88 -0.45 -6.29 -5.50
C VAL A 88 -0.95 -5.68 -4.20
N LEU A 89 -1.67 -4.56 -4.24
CA LEU A 89 -2.24 -3.91 -3.04
C LEU A 89 -3.21 -4.84 -2.32
N ARG A 90 -4.05 -5.56 -3.04
CA ARG A 90 -4.94 -6.56 -2.45
C ARG A 90 -4.16 -7.65 -1.68
N GLN A 91 -3.09 -8.20 -2.29
CA GLN A 91 -2.25 -9.19 -1.62
C GLN A 91 -1.55 -8.62 -0.37
N GLN A 92 -1.09 -7.36 -0.44
CA GLN A 92 -0.51 -6.66 0.70
C GLN A 92 -1.53 -6.49 1.84
N MET A 93 -2.78 -6.14 1.52
CA MET A 93 -3.86 -6.05 2.51
C MET A 93 -4.13 -7.39 3.19
N GLU A 94 -4.19 -8.48 2.43
CA GLU A 94 -4.34 -9.82 2.99
C GLU A 94 -3.18 -10.17 3.95
N ALA A 95 -1.95 -9.80 3.60
CA ALA A 95 -0.80 -10.03 4.45
C ALA A 95 -0.84 -9.18 5.74
N VAL A 96 -1.26 -7.90 5.69
CA VAL A 96 -1.47 -7.09 6.91
C VAL A 96 -2.58 -7.67 7.76
N ALA A 97 -3.71 -8.10 7.18
CA ALA A 97 -4.78 -8.76 7.91
C ALA A 97 -4.25 -10.02 8.65
N ARG A 98 -3.39 -10.80 8.00
CA ARG A 98 -2.73 -11.97 8.63
C ARG A 98 -1.82 -11.55 9.80
N VAL A 99 -1.07 -10.47 9.68
CA VAL A 99 -0.25 -9.93 10.79
C VAL A 99 -1.14 -9.59 11.99
N VAL A 100 -2.28 -8.92 11.75
CA VAL A 100 -3.26 -8.58 12.79
C VAL A 100 -3.90 -9.83 13.41
N GLU A 101 -4.27 -10.84 12.61
CA GLU A 101 -4.79 -12.13 13.11
C GLU A 101 -3.82 -12.82 14.07
N ILE A 102 -2.54 -12.88 13.68
CA ILE A 102 -1.51 -13.50 14.53
C ILE A 102 -1.36 -12.71 15.83
N ARG A 103 -1.25 -11.38 15.74
CA ARG A 103 -1.11 -10.51 16.92
C ARG A 103 -2.28 -10.65 17.89
N THR A 104 -3.50 -10.73 17.37
CA THR A 104 -4.73 -10.80 18.19
C THR A 104 -5.11 -12.22 18.60
N GLY A 105 -4.30 -13.22 18.29
CA GLY A 105 -4.59 -14.63 18.60
C GLY A 105 -5.77 -15.22 17.83
N LYS A 106 -6.20 -14.58 16.73
CA LYS A 106 -7.30 -15.05 15.88
C LYS A 106 -6.85 -16.01 14.78
N TYR A 107 -5.55 -16.11 14.54
CA TYR A 107 -5.01 -17.04 13.56
C TYR A 107 -5.08 -18.48 14.07
N LYS A 108 -5.84 -19.32 13.38
CA LYS A 108 -6.06 -20.73 13.74
C LYS A 108 -5.10 -21.70 13.03
N GLY A 109 -4.19 -21.19 12.22
CA GLY A 109 -3.36 -22.03 11.33
C GLY A 109 -4.09 -22.39 10.04
N GLY A 110 -3.34 -22.95 9.07
CA GLY A 110 -3.90 -23.42 7.80
C GLY A 110 -3.78 -22.43 6.64
N THR A 111 -4.47 -22.76 5.53
CA THR A 111 -4.41 -22.06 4.23
C THR A 111 -5.60 -21.12 4.01
N GLU A 112 -6.39 -20.84 5.06
CA GLU A 112 -7.56 -19.97 4.96
C GLU A 112 -7.16 -18.54 4.56
N THR A 113 -7.99 -17.89 3.76
CA THR A 113 -7.83 -16.48 3.40
C THR A 113 -7.86 -15.61 4.66
N PRO A 114 -6.96 -14.64 4.82
CA PRO A 114 -6.94 -13.73 5.95
C PRO A 114 -8.26 -12.98 6.15
N HIS A 115 -8.62 -12.72 7.38
CA HIS A 115 -9.86 -12.03 7.73
C HIS A 115 -9.70 -10.50 7.52
N VAL A 116 -9.93 -10.04 6.31
CA VAL A 116 -9.71 -8.64 5.90
C VAL A 116 -10.55 -7.61 6.69
N ALA A 117 -11.63 -8.04 7.35
CA ALA A 117 -12.37 -7.18 8.28
C ALA A 117 -11.53 -6.73 9.51
N LEU A 118 -10.38 -7.36 9.76
CA LEU A 118 -9.44 -6.96 10.81
C LEU A 118 -8.47 -5.85 10.37
N LEU A 119 -8.50 -5.46 9.11
CA LEU A 119 -7.65 -4.39 8.61
C LEU A 119 -7.97 -3.07 9.34
N PRO A 120 -6.94 -2.39 9.85
CA PRO A 120 -7.11 -1.11 10.52
C PRO A 120 -7.44 0.02 9.51
N TYR A 121 -7.82 1.20 10.03
CA TYR A 121 -7.95 2.44 9.27
C TYR A 121 -8.95 2.39 8.10
N GLY A 122 -10.00 1.58 8.19
CA GLY A 122 -11.01 1.47 7.14
C GLY A 122 -10.56 0.80 5.84
N LEU A 123 -9.34 0.23 5.80
CA LEU A 123 -8.80 -0.45 4.61
C LEU A 123 -9.69 -1.61 4.12
N ALA A 124 -10.43 -2.25 5.02
CA ALA A 124 -11.37 -3.32 4.65
C ALA A 124 -12.39 -2.90 3.59
N GLN A 125 -12.82 -1.62 3.60
CA GLN A 125 -13.77 -1.07 2.62
C GLN A 125 -13.18 -1.03 1.20
N ASN A 126 -11.87 -0.83 1.09
CA ASN A 126 -11.17 -0.77 -0.20
C ASN A 126 -10.86 -2.16 -0.77
N TYR A 127 -10.86 -3.20 0.07
CA TYR A 127 -10.52 -4.56 -0.35
C TYR A 127 -11.51 -5.10 -1.41
N GLY A 128 -12.81 -4.86 -1.26
CA GLY A 128 -13.82 -5.26 -2.23
C GLY A 128 -13.53 -4.68 -3.62
N ARG A 129 -13.31 -3.36 -3.67
CA ARG A 129 -13.02 -2.65 -4.93
C ARG A 129 -11.71 -3.10 -5.58
N LEU A 130 -10.65 -3.32 -4.79
CA LEU A 130 -9.40 -3.89 -5.32
C LEU A 130 -9.60 -5.33 -5.85
N SER A 131 -10.46 -6.10 -5.21
CA SER A 131 -10.80 -7.45 -5.67
C SER A 131 -11.55 -7.42 -7.00
N GLU A 132 -12.51 -6.51 -7.15
CA GLU A 132 -13.22 -6.30 -8.41
C GLU A 132 -12.28 -5.90 -9.55
N LEU A 133 -11.33 -4.99 -9.28
CA LEU A 133 -10.29 -4.59 -10.23
C LEU A 133 -9.33 -5.73 -10.58
N ALA A 134 -8.94 -6.53 -9.61
CA ALA A 134 -8.02 -7.65 -9.82
C ALA A 134 -8.67 -8.82 -10.56
N HIS A 135 -10.00 -8.97 -10.46
CA HIS A 135 -10.77 -9.99 -11.17
C HIS A 135 -11.40 -9.42 -12.42
N THR A 136 -11.00 -9.95 -13.57
CA THR A 136 -11.52 -9.56 -14.91
C THR A 136 -13.00 -9.89 -15.16
N SER A 137 -13.73 -10.34 -14.15
CA SER A 137 -15.14 -10.75 -14.25
C SER A 137 -16.14 -9.59 -14.37
N HIS A 138 -15.71 -8.36 -14.10
CA HIS A 138 -16.55 -7.16 -14.19
C HIS A 138 -16.24 -6.36 -15.45
N GLY A 139 -16.98 -6.63 -16.54
CA GLY A 139 -16.80 -5.96 -17.84
C GLY A 139 -16.89 -4.43 -17.78
N ASP A 140 -17.69 -3.90 -16.85
CA ASP A 140 -17.88 -2.44 -16.69
C ASP A 140 -16.59 -1.74 -16.21
N LEU A 141 -15.75 -2.42 -15.40
CA LEU A 141 -14.46 -1.88 -14.96
C LEU A 141 -13.41 -1.91 -16.08
N LEU A 142 -13.55 -2.81 -17.05
CA LEU A 142 -12.65 -2.86 -18.22
C LEU A 142 -12.87 -1.64 -19.13
N SER A 143 -14.07 -1.04 -19.14
CA SER A 143 -14.33 0.20 -19.88
C SER A 143 -13.48 1.36 -19.39
N ASP A 144 -13.10 1.36 -18.11
CA ASP A 144 -12.21 2.36 -17.52
C ASP A 144 -10.78 2.30 -18.06
N PHE A 145 -10.40 1.21 -18.72
CA PHE A 145 -9.10 1.05 -19.39
C PHE A 145 -9.18 1.35 -20.89
N VAL A 146 -10.32 1.85 -21.35
CA VAL A 146 -10.52 2.25 -22.75
C VAL A 146 -10.20 3.75 -22.87
N GLN A 147 -9.33 4.10 -23.80
CA GLN A 147 -9.08 5.49 -24.15
C GLN A 147 -10.02 5.90 -25.28
N SER A 148 -10.84 6.92 -25.06
CA SER A 148 -11.58 7.55 -26.14
C SER A 148 -10.66 8.45 -26.94
N SER A 149 -10.51 8.17 -28.22
CA SER A 149 -9.75 8.99 -29.16
C SER A 149 -10.70 9.33 -30.32
N ALA A 150 -10.98 10.60 -30.50
CA ALA A 150 -11.82 11.10 -31.62
C ALA A 150 -13.22 10.46 -31.74
N GLY A 151 -13.84 10.09 -30.62
CA GLY A 151 -15.19 9.50 -30.59
C GLY A 151 -15.21 7.97 -30.72
N GLU A 152 -14.07 7.32 -30.86
CA GLU A 152 -13.95 5.88 -30.80
C GLU A 152 -13.30 5.45 -29.47
N GLU A 153 -13.88 4.43 -28.85
CA GLU A 153 -13.30 3.79 -27.67
C GLU A 153 -12.25 2.78 -28.13
N VAL A 154 -10.98 3.07 -27.86
CA VAL A 154 -9.86 2.20 -28.21
C VAL A 154 -9.16 1.75 -26.95
N ALA A 155 -9.14 0.43 -26.72
CA ALA A 155 -8.36 -0.16 -25.66
C ALA A 155 -6.86 0.11 -25.88
N THR A 156 -6.18 0.67 -24.87
CA THR A 156 -4.75 0.91 -24.95
C THR A 156 -3.96 -0.24 -24.33
N SER A 157 -2.97 -0.75 -25.04
CA SER A 157 -2.01 -1.72 -24.54
C SER A 157 -0.82 -1.09 -23.80
N ALA A 158 -0.69 0.24 -23.87
CA ALA A 158 0.38 0.98 -23.22
C ALA A 158 -0.15 1.67 -21.95
N PRO A 159 0.66 1.78 -20.88
CA PRO A 159 0.26 2.51 -19.69
C PRO A 159 0.00 4.00 -20.01
N TYR A 160 -1.00 4.59 -19.36
CA TYR A 160 -1.32 6.00 -19.50
C TYR A 160 -1.82 6.56 -18.17
N TYR A 161 -1.71 7.88 -18.00
CA TYR A 161 -2.13 8.55 -16.77
C TYR A 161 -3.65 8.64 -16.70
N ARG A 162 -4.23 8.15 -15.59
CA ARG A 162 -5.63 8.35 -15.23
C ARG A 162 -5.73 8.90 -13.81
N ASP A 163 -6.18 10.14 -13.71
CA ASP A 163 -6.24 10.86 -12.44
C ASP A 163 -6.99 10.11 -11.34
N PRO A 164 -8.23 9.63 -11.56
CA PRO A 164 -8.98 8.93 -10.51
C PRO A 164 -8.25 7.70 -9.97
N TRP A 165 -7.71 6.86 -10.88
CA TRP A 165 -7.03 5.63 -10.53
C TRP A 165 -5.68 5.88 -9.86
N ALA A 166 -4.88 6.79 -10.41
CA ALA A 166 -3.59 7.15 -9.84
C ALA A 166 -3.75 7.68 -8.41
N LYS A 167 -4.71 8.58 -8.19
CA LYS A 167 -5.00 9.18 -6.89
C LYS A 167 -5.51 8.13 -5.90
N GLU A 168 -6.52 7.37 -6.27
CA GLU A 168 -7.14 6.37 -5.41
C GLU A 168 -6.12 5.31 -4.96
N LEU A 169 -5.40 4.71 -5.90
CA LEU A 169 -4.42 3.66 -5.59
C LEU A 169 -3.24 4.19 -4.78
N LEU A 170 -2.80 5.46 -4.98
CA LEU A 170 -1.79 6.07 -4.11
C LEU A 170 -2.32 6.29 -2.69
N CYS A 171 -3.58 6.70 -2.52
CA CYS A 171 -4.18 6.84 -1.20
C CYS A 171 -4.28 5.47 -0.49
N VAL A 172 -4.76 4.43 -1.18
CA VAL A 172 -4.79 3.06 -0.65
C VAL A 172 -3.39 2.58 -0.27
N HIS A 173 -2.40 2.82 -1.13
CA HIS A 173 -1.01 2.47 -0.88
C HIS A 173 -0.46 3.17 0.36
N LEU A 174 -0.68 4.47 0.51
CA LEU A 174 -0.25 5.23 1.70
C LEU A 174 -0.93 4.73 2.98
N ALA A 175 -2.26 4.49 2.93
CA ALA A 175 -3.00 3.94 4.06
C ALA A 175 -2.50 2.55 4.46
N HIS A 176 -2.14 1.72 3.48
CA HIS A 176 -1.50 0.42 3.70
C HIS A 176 -0.12 0.58 4.38
N CYS A 177 0.72 1.52 3.92
CA CYS A 177 2.01 1.80 4.53
C CYS A 177 1.86 2.32 5.98
N VAL A 178 0.84 3.14 6.27
CA VAL A 178 0.50 3.56 7.64
C VAL A 178 0.17 2.35 8.52
N ALA A 179 -0.70 1.46 8.04
CA ALA A 179 -1.04 0.23 8.76
C ALA A 179 0.18 -0.67 9.01
N LEU A 180 1.03 -0.82 8.00
CA LEU A 180 2.27 -1.59 8.11
C LEU A 180 3.23 -0.99 9.14
N ALA A 181 3.47 0.33 9.11
CA ALA A 181 4.34 1.01 10.06
C ALA A 181 3.83 0.85 11.50
N HIS A 182 2.52 0.96 11.71
CA HIS A 182 1.89 0.72 13.01
C HIS A 182 2.08 -0.73 13.49
N GLU A 183 1.85 -1.74 12.65
CA GLU A 183 2.05 -3.15 13.03
C GLU A 183 3.53 -3.48 13.32
N ILE A 184 4.47 -2.83 12.63
CA ILE A 184 5.91 -2.93 12.94
C ILE A 184 6.21 -2.30 14.30
N ASP A 185 5.66 -1.13 14.60
CA ASP A 185 5.82 -0.48 15.90
C ASP A 185 5.32 -1.36 17.04
N LEU A 186 4.11 -1.91 16.92
CA LEU A 186 3.57 -2.84 17.91
C LEU A 186 4.48 -4.06 18.11
N LEU A 187 5.01 -4.63 17.04
CA LEU A 187 5.95 -5.75 17.11
C LEU A 187 7.26 -5.35 17.80
N HIS A 188 7.80 -4.16 17.49
CA HIS A 188 9.02 -3.65 18.13
C HIS A 188 8.83 -3.38 19.61
N ARG A 189 7.69 -2.84 20.03
CA ARG A 189 7.36 -2.66 21.48
C ARG A 189 7.33 -4.00 22.23
N GLU A 190 6.89 -5.07 21.59
CA GLU A 190 6.90 -6.41 22.17
C GLU A 190 8.33 -7.00 22.26
N LEU A 191 9.18 -6.76 21.24
CA LEU A 191 10.52 -7.35 21.12
C LEU A 191 11.61 -6.58 21.87
N TYR A 192 11.49 -5.25 21.96
CA TYR A 192 12.54 -4.35 22.43
C TYR A 192 12.13 -3.59 23.70
N VAL A 193 11.61 -4.31 24.68
CA VAL A 193 11.16 -3.75 25.96
C VAL A 193 12.25 -2.91 26.62
N GLY A 194 11.93 -1.69 27.04
CA GLY A 194 12.86 -0.78 27.70
C GLY A 194 13.84 -0.05 26.76
N ARG A 195 13.74 -0.21 25.45
CA ARG A 195 14.48 0.58 24.46
C ARG A 195 13.75 1.86 24.11
N ASN A 196 14.51 2.89 23.74
CA ASN A 196 13.92 4.12 23.19
C ASN A 196 13.57 3.87 21.71
N LEU A 197 12.28 3.70 21.45
CA LEU A 197 11.76 3.42 20.12
C LEU A 197 11.27 4.71 19.42
N ILE A 198 11.22 4.66 18.09
CA ILE A 198 10.63 5.74 17.27
C ILE A 198 9.18 5.91 17.68
N LYS A 199 8.73 7.15 17.84
CA LYS A 199 7.33 7.47 18.11
C LYS A 199 6.54 7.50 16.80
N VAL A 200 6.11 6.34 16.37
CA VAL A 200 5.50 6.14 15.04
C VAL A 200 4.26 7.01 14.84
N ASP A 201 3.42 7.17 15.86
CA ASP A 201 2.20 7.99 15.75
C ASP A 201 2.50 9.47 15.43
N GLU A 202 3.57 10.04 16.03
CA GLU A 202 3.99 11.42 15.74
C GLU A 202 4.49 11.54 14.27
N GLU A 203 5.21 10.54 13.78
CA GLU A 203 5.76 10.50 12.42
C GLU A 203 4.71 10.23 11.35
N LEU A 204 3.63 9.52 11.68
CA LEU A 204 2.53 9.23 10.77
C LEU A 204 1.58 10.42 10.56
N TYR A 205 1.56 11.36 11.49
CA TYR A 205 0.62 12.48 11.46
C TYR A 205 0.59 13.28 10.14
N PRO A 206 1.74 13.65 9.52
CA PRO A 206 1.74 14.35 8.23
C PRO A 206 1.09 13.54 7.11
N ILE A 207 1.30 12.22 7.09
CA ILE A 207 0.75 11.33 6.05
C ILE A 207 -0.76 11.20 6.21
N VAL A 208 -1.21 10.98 7.45
CA VAL A 208 -2.62 10.91 7.81
C VAL A 208 -3.35 12.20 7.39
N ARG A 209 -2.76 13.36 7.68
CA ARG A 209 -3.32 14.64 7.29
C ARG A 209 -3.49 14.77 5.76
N VAL A 210 -2.52 14.30 4.98
CA VAL A 210 -2.65 14.28 3.52
C VAL A 210 -3.82 13.41 3.08
N LEU A 211 -4.00 12.22 3.65
CA LEU A 211 -5.11 11.32 3.33
C LEU A 211 -6.48 11.91 3.69
N VAL A 212 -6.56 12.67 4.78
CA VAL A 212 -7.79 13.40 5.16
C VAL A 212 -8.06 14.56 4.19
N ASP A 213 -7.05 15.37 3.86
CA ASP A 213 -7.18 16.48 2.93
C ASP A 213 -7.59 16.00 1.52
N GLU A 214 -7.12 14.82 1.10
CA GLU A 214 -7.49 14.18 -0.17
C GLU A 214 -8.87 13.48 -0.11
N LYS A 215 -9.57 13.57 1.04
CA LYS A 215 -10.88 12.96 1.29
C LYS A 215 -10.90 11.43 1.18
N PHE A 216 -9.76 10.79 1.37
CA PHE A 216 -9.66 9.35 1.44
C PHE A 216 -10.12 8.83 2.80
N TRP A 217 -9.79 9.56 3.88
CA TRP A 217 -10.35 9.36 5.22
C TRP A 217 -11.26 10.53 5.57
N GLU A 218 -12.49 10.24 5.95
CA GLU A 218 -13.45 11.28 6.35
C GLU A 218 -13.08 11.90 7.71
N TYR A 219 -12.51 11.10 8.60
CA TYR A 219 -12.12 11.51 9.93
C TYR A 219 -11.03 10.57 10.48
N PHE A 220 -9.96 11.12 11.00
CA PHE A 220 -9.02 10.36 11.82
C PHE A 220 -9.41 10.58 13.28
N PRO A 221 -9.88 9.55 14.03
CA PRO A 221 -10.12 9.72 15.44
C PRO A 221 -8.80 10.14 16.10
N GLU A 222 -8.81 11.29 16.76
CA GLU A 222 -7.68 11.69 17.59
C GLU A 222 -7.29 10.50 18.46
N CYS A 223 -6.02 10.11 18.41
CA CYS A 223 -5.48 9.09 19.29
C CYS A 223 -5.83 9.53 20.71
N LYS A 224 -6.86 8.93 21.32
CA LYS A 224 -7.10 9.10 22.75
C LYS A 224 -5.86 8.52 23.42
N GLN A 225 -5.05 9.42 23.97
CA GLN A 225 -4.01 9.08 24.91
C GLN A 225 -4.70 8.39 26.10
N GLU A 226 -4.63 7.04 26.12
CA GLU A 226 -4.87 6.26 27.32
C GLU A 226 -3.55 5.99 28.05
#